data_4567c2d34d543ad64a1204bba9f5b1c7
#
_entry.id   4567c2d34d543ad64a1204bba9f5b1c7
#
_cell.length_a   1.000
_cell.length_b   1.000
_cell.length_c   1.000
_cell.angle_alpha   90.00
_cell.angle_beta   90.00
_cell.angle_gamma   90.00
#
_symmetry.space_group_name_H-M   'P 1'
#
loop_
_entity.id
_entity.type
_entity.pdbx_description
1 polymer ?
#
loop_
_entity_poly.entity_id
_entity_poly.type
_entity_poly.pdbx_seq_one_letter_code
_entity_poly.pdbx_strand_id
1 'polypeptide(L)'
;MQLVTWNTQWCCGLDGVVSPQRIVQQARALAGFDVLCLQEIAVHYPALAGNAGHDQVAQLRDLLPGYQVFFGAAVDEWTHDGQRQRFGNLIATRLPVLQLQHHPLPYPADAGVPSMPRMCTVATVRDPALGAVRVMTTHLEFYSKRQRMAQARALRALHGQACAQVAAPPQARSDGSPFQSKPH
;
A
#
# COMPACT_ATOMS: atom_id res chain seq x y z
N MET A 1 11.33 15.33 -2.17
CA MET A 1 10.10 14.52 -1.95
C MET A 1 9.64 14.64 -0.51
N GLN A 2 8.35 14.94 -0.30
CA GLN A 2 7.71 14.89 1.03
C GLN A 2 6.77 13.68 1.07
N LEU A 3 6.87 12.87 2.12
CA LEU A 3 6.07 11.66 2.30
C LEU A 3 5.32 11.72 3.64
N VAL A 4 4.02 11.42 3.60
CA VAL A 4 3.19 11.19 4.78
C VAL A 4 2.81 9.71 4.82
N THR A 5 2.95 9.07 5.97
CA THR A 5 2.45 7.71 6.22
C THR A 5 1.55 7.69 7.43
N TRP A 6 0.40 7.01 7.34
CA TRP A 6 -0.61 7.01 8.38
C TRP A 6 -1.47 5.74 8.35
N ASN A 7 -1.51 5.02 9.49
CA ASN A 7 -2.54 4.01 9.70
C ASN A 7 -3.85 4.71 10.05
N THR A 8 -4.86 4.60 9.19
CA THR A 8 -6.09 5.37 9.26
C THR A 8 -7.25 4.65 9.95
N GLN A 9 -7.07 3.37 10.30
CA GLN A 9 -8.13 2.55 10.91
C GLN A 9 -9.43 2.67 10.09
N TRP A 10 -9.39 2.26 8.81
CA TRP A 10 -10.47 2.43 7.81
C TRP A 10 -11.09 3.84 7.79
N CYS A 11 -10.27 4.86 7.93
CA CYS A 11 -10.67 6.27 8.02
C CYS A 11 -11.59 6.61 9.20
N CYS A 12 -11.63 5.77 10.24
CA CYS A 12 -12.46 5.95 11.43
C CYS A 12 -11.70 6.83 12.46
N GLY A 13 -12.34 7.89 12.90
CA GLY A 13 -11.82 8.74 13.97
C GLY A 13 -12.16 8.21 15.36
N LEU A 14 -11.57 8.83 16.39
CA LEU A 14 -11.89 8.53 17.79
C LEU A 14 -13.35 8.80 18.15
N ASP A 15 -14.03 9.59 17.35
CA ASP A 15 -15.48 9.87 17.42
C ASP A 15 -16.36 8.77 16.79
N GLY A 16 -15.73 7.69 16.27
CA GLY A 16 -16.43 6.61 15.58
C GLY A 16 -16.89 6.96 14.16
N VAL A 17 -16.59 8.17 13.66
CA VAL A 17 -17.02 8.61 12.33
C VAL A 17 -15.98 8.24 11.28
N VAL A 18 -16.41 7.50 10.25
CA VAL A 18 -15.57 7.14 9.09
C VAL A 18 -15.60 8.28 8.07
N SER A 19 -14.45 8.90 7.80
CA SER A 19 -14.34 10.04 6.88
C SER A 19 -13.00 10.09 6.13
N PRO A 20 -12.94 9.54 4.90
CA PRO A 20 -11.77 9.70 4.01
C PRO A 20 -11.44 11.17 3.74
N GLN A 21 -12.46 12.04 3.67
CA GLN A 21 -12.24 13.48 3.50
C GLN A 21 -11.45 14.08 4.66
N ARG A 22 -11.74 13.72 5.91
CA ARG A 22 -11.00 14.17 7.09
C ARG A 22 -9.54 13.71 7.04
N ILE A 23 -9.29 12.47 6.62
CA ILE A 23 -7.92 11.94 6.47
C ILE A 23 -7.13 12.79 5.48
N VAL A 24 -7.68 13.07 4.30
CA VAL A 24 -6.99 13.89 3.29
C VAL A 24 -6.76 15.33 3.79
N GLN A 25 -7.74 15.94 4.45
CA GLN A 25 -7.60 17.29 5.02
C GLN A 25 -6.49 17.34 6.07
N GLN A 26 -6.43 16.39 6.99
CA GLN A 26 -5.40 16.32 8.01
C GLN A 26 -4.01 16.04 7.42
N ALA A 27 -3.91 15.13 6.45
CA ALA A 27 -2.65 14.88 5.75
C ALA A 27 -2.11 16.15 5.05
N ARG A 28 -2.98 16.92 4.40
CA ARG A 28 -2.63 18.20 3.77
C ARG A 28 -2.23 19.28 4.78
N ALA A 29 -2.85 19.27 5.96
CA ALA A 29 -2.47 20.19 7.05
C ALA A 29 -1.09 19.89 7.63
N LEU A 30 -0.66 18.60 7.60
CA LEU A 30 0.68 18.19 8.06
C LEU A 30 1.77 18.57 7.07
N ALA A 31 1.55 18.37 5.78
CA ALA A 31 2.55 18.65 4.75
C ALA A 31 1.94 18.74 3.34
N GLY A 32 2.60 19.51 2.45
CA GLY A 32 2.34 19.48 1.01
C GLY A 32 2.95 18.23 0.36
N PHE A 33 2.46 17.05 0.73
CA PHE A 33 3.06 15.77 0.39
C PHE A 33 3.10 15.50 -1.12
N ASP A 34 4.18 14.84 -1.55
CA ASP A 34 4.32 14.26 -2.89
C ASP A 34 3.77 12.82 -2.91
N VAL A 35 3.89 12.14 -1.77
CA VAL A 35 3.46 10.74 -1.58
C VAL A 35 2.70 10.62 -0.27
N LEU A 36 1.54 9.96 -0.32
CA LEU A 36 0.71 9.60 0.83
C LEU A 36 0.59 8.08 0.90
N CYS A 37 1.02 7.49 2.00
CA CYS A 37 0.89 6.07 2.31
C CYS A 37 -0.15 5.88 3.41
N LEU A 38 -1.25 5.21 3.11
CA LEU A 38 -2.30 4.91 4.08
C LEU A 38 -2.39 3.41 4.32
N GLN A 39 -2.54 3.02 5.58
CA GLN A 39 -2.80 1.64 5.97
C GLN A 39 -4.23 1.52 6.49
N GLU A 40 -4.77 0.31 6.42
CA GLU A 40 -6.13 -0.03 6.84
C GLU A 40 -7.23 0.69 6.04
N ILE A 41 -7.11 0.67 4.72
CA ILE A 41 -8.15 1.15 3.80
C ILE A 41 -9.09 -0.01 3.46
N ALA A 42 -10.40 0.27 3.53
CA ALA A 42 -11.46 -0.71 3.34
C ALA A 42 -12.29 -0.44 2.07
N VAL A 43 -12.71 -1.51 1.41
CA VAL A 43 -13.64 -1.48 0.28
C VAL A 43 -14.75 -2.48 0.57
N HIS A 44 -15.97 -2.02 0.70
CA HIS A 44 -17.18 -2.82 0.93
C HIS A 44 -17.15 -3.68 2.21
N TYR A 45 -16.61 -3.15 3.32
CA TYR A 45 -16.58 -3.79 4.63
C TYR A 45 -17.54 -3.17 5.64
N PRO A 46 -18.86 -3.42 5.57
CA PRO A 46 -19.84 -2.86 6.51
C PRO A 46 -19.70 -3.42 7.94
N ALA A 47 -19.01 -4.54 8.12
CA ALA A 47 -18.74 -5.13 9.44
C ALA A 47 -17.72 -4.35 10.28
N LEU A 48 -16.96 -3.43 9.68
CA LEU A 48 -16.05 -2.55 10.42
C LEU A 48 -16.84 -1.44 11.11
N ALA A 49 -16.51 -1.16 12.37
CA ALA A 49 -17.23 -0.18 13.18
C ALA A 49 -17.33 1.19 12.49
N GLY A 50 -18.54 1.73 12.42
CA GLY A 50 -18.83 3.03 11.78
C GLY A 50 -18.72 3.04 10.25
N ASN A 51 -18.39 1.92 9.60
CA ASN A 51 -18.23 1.85 8.16
C ASN A 51 -19.52 1.43 7.47
N ALA A 52 -20.05 2.28 6.60
CA ALA A 52 -21.26 1.99 5.81
C ALA A 52 -20.98 1.08 4.58
N GLY A 53 -19.77 0.51 4.44
CA GLY A 53 -19.43 -0.37 3.34
C GLY A 53 -19.13 0.35 2.02
N HIS A 54 -18.75 1.62 2.06
CA HIS A 54 -18.36 2.37 0.86
C HIS A 54 -17.00 1.92 0.30
N ASP A 55 -16.73 2.24 -0.96
CA ASP A 55 -15.41 2.10 -1.57
C ASP A 55 -14.54 3.31 -1.18
N GLN A 56 -13.72 3.14 -0.12
CA GLN A 56 -12.81 4.20 0.34
C GLN A 56 -11.70 4.49 -0.67
N VAL A 57 -11.31 3.54 -1.52
CA VAL A 57 -10.31 3.75 -2.56
C VAL A 57 -10.85 4.70 -3.63
N ALA A 58 -12.10 4.53 -4.06
CA ALA A 58 -12.78 5.44 -4.98
C ALA A 58 -12.91 6.84 -4.36
N GLN A 59 -13.38 6.93 -3.12
CA GLN A 59 -13.51 8.21 -2.41
C GLN A 59 -12.15 8.93 -2.27
N LEU A 60 -11.08 8.23 -1.90
CA LEU A 60 -9.74 8.82 -1.80
C LEU A 60 -9.20 9.28 -3.16
N ARG A 61 -9.51 8.56 -4.24
CA ARG A 61 -9.16 8.99 -5.61
C ARG A 61 -9.82 10.32 -5.97
N ASP A 62 -11.10 10.47 -5.66
CA ASP A 62 -11.85 11.70 -5.93
C ASP A 62 -11.36 12.90 -5.08
N LEU A 63 -10.93 12.62 -3.85
CA LEU A 63 -10.41 13.63 -2.91
C LEU A 63 -8.96 14.06 -3.19
N LEU A 64 -8.24 13.33 -4.04
CA LEU A 64 -6.84 13.56 -4.37
C LEU A 64 -6.63 13.86 -5.87
N PRO A 65 -7.26 14.94 -6.42
CA PRO A 65 -7.05 15.31 -7.81
C PRO A 65 -5.57 15.60 -8.06
N GLY A 66 -5.05 15.11 -9.21
CA GLY A 66 -3.64 15.21 -9.59
C GLY A 66 -2.73 14.13 -8.96
N TYR A 67 -3.27 13.23 -8.15
CA TYR A 67 -2.55 12.05 -7.64
C TYR A 67 -2.98 10.79 -8.36
N GLN A 68 -2.02 9.89 -8.61
CA GLN A 68 -2.30 8.51 -8.98
C GLN A 68 -2.48 7.70 -7.69
N VAL A 69 -3.53 6.88 -7.62
CA VAL A 69 -3.90 6.12 -6.42
C VAL A 69 -3.82 4.63 -6.70
N PHE A 70 -3.01 3.94 -5.89
CA PHE A 70 -2.74 2.50 -5.99
C PHE A 70 -3.12 1.81 -4.68
N PHE A 71 -3.90 0.75 -4.79
CA PHE A 71 -4.37 -0.01 -3.65
C PHE A 71 -3.87 -1.46 -3.71
N GLY A 72 -3.22 -1.92 -2.65
CA GLY A 72 -2.78 -3.29 -2.45
C GLY A 72 -3.64 -3.98 -1.40
N ALA A 73 -4.54 -4.85 -1.84
CA ALA A 73 -5.40 -5.61 -0.95
C ALA A 73 -4.60 -6.72 -0.25
N ALA A 74 -4.55 -6.69 1.07
CA ALA A 74 -4.03 -7.77 1.89
C ALA A 74 -5.09 -8.86 2.11
N VAL A 75 -6.36 -8.45 2.30
CA VAL A 75 -7.54 -9.30 2.31
C VAL A 75 -8.36 -8.96 1.07
N ASP A 76 -8.75 -9.99 0.32
CA ASP A 76 -9.55 -9.88 -0.91
C ASP A 76 -10.47 -11.10 -0.96
N GLU A 77 -11.71 -10.91 -0.57
CA GLU A 77 -12.67 -11.99 -0.35
C GLU A 77 -14.07 -11.61 -0.83
N TRP A 78 -14.96 -12.58 -0.86
CA TRP A 78 -16.36 -12.40 -1.24
C TRP A 78 -17.28 -12.78 -0.10
N THR A 79 -18.32 -11.98 0.11
CA THR A 79 -19.43 -12.31 1.00
C THR A 79 -20.26 -13.47 0.43
N HIS A 80 -21.12 -14.05 1.24
CA HIS A 80 -22.02 -15.12 0.80
C HIS A 80 -22.95 -14.71 -0.37
N ASP A 81 -23.34 -13.44 -0.44
CA ASP A 81 -24.16 -12.85 -1.52
C ASP A 81 -23.35 -12.37 -2.72
N GLY A 82 -22.02 -12.67 -2.76
CA GLY A 82 -21.15 -12.43 -3.90
C GLY A 82 -20.56 -11.01 -3.97
N GLN A 83 -20.71 -10.19 -2.93
CA GLN A 83 -20.05 -8.89 -2.89
C GLN A 83 -18.56 -9.05 -2.56
N ARG A 84 -17.68 -8.47 -3.38
CA ARG A 84 -16.24 -8.46 -3.13
C ARG A 84 -15.89 -7.44 -2.07
N GLN A 85 -15.15 -7.88 -1.04
CA GLN A 85 -14.64 -7.07 0.05
C GLN A 85 -13.11 -7.05 0.01
N ARG A 86 -12.50 -5.88 0.23
CA ARG A 86 -11.04 -5.74 0.21
C ARG A 86 -10.56 -4.84 1.34
N PHE A 87 -9.43 -5.24 1.95
CA PHE A 87 -8.79 -4.47 3.01
C PHE A 87 -7.28 -4.46 2.81
N GLY A 88 -6.62 -3.29 2.93
CA GLY A 88 -5.20 -3.22 2.65
C GLY A 88 -4.57 -1.84 2.78
N ASN A 89 -3.52 -1.63 1.97
CA ASN A 89 -2.72 -0.40 2.00
C ASN A 89 -2.86 0.37 0.68
N LEU A 90 -2.69 1.69 0.77
CA LEU A 90 -2.82 2.58 -0.37
C LEU A 90 -1.58 3.47 -0.47
N ILE A 91 -1.11 3.70 -1.70
CA ILE A 91 -0.16 4.75 -2.04
C ILE A 91 -0.88 5.72 -2.98
N ALA A 92 -0.87 6.99 -2.65
CA ALA A 92 -1.23 8.07 -3.56
C ALA A 92 0.00 8.94 -3.84
N THR A 93 0.28 9.27 -5.10
CA THR A 93 1.43 10.09 -5.47
C THR A 93 1.13 11.02 -6.65
N ARG A 94 1.66 12.25 -6.59
CA ARG A 94 1.67 13.19 -7.72
C ARG A 94 2.95 13.11 -8.56
N LEU A 95 3.93 12.31 -8.10
CA LEU A 95 5.16 12.07 -8.87
C LEU A 95 4.91 11.07 -10.00
N PRO A 96 5.62 11.16 -11.13
CA PRO A 96 5.53 10.17 -12.20
C PRO A 96 5.87 8.77 -11.68
N VAL A 97 4.99 7.81 -11.90
CA VAL A 97 5.17 6.42 -11.47
C VAL A 97 5.86 5.64 -12.59
N LEU A 98 6.96 4.98 -12.25
CA LEU A 98 7.74 4.15 -13.16
C LEU A 98 7.30 2.69 -13.09
N GLN A 99 6.96 2.20 -11.88
CA GLN A 99 6.56 0.81 -11.66
C GLN A 99 5.68 0.70 -10.41
N LEU A 100 4.78 -0.27 -10.43
CA LEU A 100 3.98 -0.68 -9.28
C LEU A 100 4.13 -2.19 -9.07
N GLN A 101 4.32 -2.60 -7.81
CA GLN A 101 4.40 -3.99 -7.41
C GLN A 101 3.59 -4.23 -6.15
N HIS A 102 3.01 -5.45 -6.05
CA HIS A 102 2.31 -5.92 -4.87
C HIS A 102 2.94 -7.23 -4.41
N HIS A 103 3.38 -7.29 -3.16
CA HIS A 103 4.02 -8.47 -2.58
C HIS A 103 3.20 -8.97 -1.41
N PRO A 104 2.46 -10.09 -1.55
CA PRO A 104 1.90 -10.78 -0.40
C PRO A 104 3.01 -11.12 0.58
N LEU A 105 2.82 -10.79 1.85
CA LEU A 105 3.81 -11.05 2.89
C LEU A 105 3.59 -12.44 3.50
N PRO A 106 4.65 -13.07 4.05
CA PRO A 106 4.53 -14.38 4.67
C PRO A 106 3.46 -14.45 5.76
N TYR A 107 2.67 -15.51 5.72
CA TYR A 107 1.57 -15.78 6.64
C TYR A 107 1.67 -17.21 7.23
N PRO A 108 2.78 -17.53 7.97
CA PRO A 108 2.94 -18.85 8.58
C PRO A 108 1.88 -19.06 9.66
N ALA A 109 1.34 -20.28 9.71
CA ALA A 109 0.36 -20.65 10.73
C ALA A 109 0.89 -20.37 12.15
N ASP A 110 0.05 -19.75 12.99
CA ASP A 110 0.34 -19.45 14.41
C ASP A 110 -0.94 -19.72 15.20
N ALA A 111 -1.03 -20.94 15.73
CA ALA A 111 -2.27 -21.46 16.33
C ALA A 111 -2.67 -20.65 17.57
N GLY A 112 -3.97 -20.36 17.71
CA GLY A 112 -4.53 -19.66 18.86
C GLY A 112 -4.28 -18.15 18.87
N VAL A 113 -3.70 -17.58 17.82
CA VAL A 113 -3.43 -16.14 17.71
C VAL A 113 -4.30 -15.52 16.61
N PRO A 114 -5.09 -14.47 16.90
CA PRO A 114 -5.78 -13.72 15.84
C PRO A 114 -4.78 -13.17 14.84
N SER A 115 -5.06 -13.28 13.56
CA SER A 115 -4.16 -12.75 12.53
C SER A 115 -4.87 -12.63 11.18
N MET A 116 -4.30 -11.84 10.26
CA MET A 116 -4.79 -11.67 8.92
C MET A 116 -3.64 -11.59 7.90
N PRO A 117 -3.87 -11.92 6.62
CA PRO A 117 -2.88 -11.71 5.57
C PRO A 117 -2.40 -10.25 5.51
N ARG A 118 -1.15 -10.05 5.11
CA ARG A 118 -0.53 -8.73 4.96
C ARG A 118 0.07 -8.55 3.58
N MET A 119 0.13 -7.31 3.13
CA MET A 119 0.60 -6.92 1.80
C MET A 119 1.63 -5.81 1.91
N CYS A 120 2.67 -5.86 1.09
CA CYS A 120 3.53 -4.71 0.80
C CYS A 120 3.20 -4.18 -0.59
N THR A 121 2.80 -2.93 -0.67
CA THR A 121 2.63 -2.19 -1.93
C THR A 121 3.87 -1.35 -2.16
N VAL A 122 4.43 -1.43 -3.36
CA VAL A 122 5.65 -0.73 -3.76
C VAL A 122 5.37 0.11 -5.00
N ALA A 123 5.62 1.42 -4.91
CA ALA A 123 5.63 2.32 -6.07
C ALA A 123 7.05 2.84 -6.29
N THR A 124 7.59 2.62 -7.48
CA THR A 124 8.82 3.31 -7.92
C THR A 124 8.40 4.60 -8.61
N VAL A 125 8.80 5.72 -8.05
CA VAL A 125 8.44 7.06 -8.53
C VAL A 125 9.68 7.82 -8.99
N ARG A 126 9.52 8.82 -9.86
CA ARG A 126 10.58 9.72 -10.28
C ARG A 126 10.53 11.01 -9.48
N ASP A 127 11.45 11.15 -8.54
CA ASP A 127 11.65 12.40 -7.81
C ASP A 127 12.59 13.33 -8.59
N PRO A 128 12.31 14.63 -8.73
CA PRO A 128 13.15 15.55 -9.49
C PRO A 128 14.58 15.69 -8.96
N ALA A 129 14.79 15.56 -7.65
CA ALA A 129 16.10 15.72 -7.03
C ALA A 129 16.81 14.39 -6.79
N LEU A 130 16.07 13.30 -6.49
CA LEU A 130 16.62 12.00 -6.09
C LEU A 130 16.63 10.96 -7.23
N GLY A 131 15.96 11.25 -8.37
CA GLY A 131 15.82 10.28 -9.45
C GLY A 131 14.74 9.23 -9.15
N ALA A 132 15.02 7.96 -9.44
CA ALA A 132 14.09 6.85 -9.15
C ALA A 132 14.12 6.49 -7.67
N VAL A 133 12.98 6.59 -7.00
CA VAL A 133 12.81 6.28 -5.58
C VAL A 133 11.75 5.20 -5.41
N ARG A 134 12.06 4.14 -4.65
CA ARG A 134 11.09 3.11 -4.24
C ARG A 134 10.42 3.51 -2.94
N VAL A 135 9.11 3.64 -2.98
CA VAL A 135 8.25 3.83 -1.81
C VAL A 135 7.57 2.52 -1.51
N MET A 136 7.76 2.01 -0.30
CA MET A 136 7.16 0.78 0.18
C MET A 136 6.23 1.08 1.34
N THR A 137 4.99 0.62 1.27
CA THR A 137 4.04 0.72 2.38
C THR A 137 3.51 -0.65 2.76
N THR A 138 3.40 -0.88 4.05
CA THR A 138 2.82 -2.11 4.62
C THR A 138 2.25 -1.84 6.00
N HIS A 139 1.39 -2.75 6.45
CA HIS A 139 0.97 -2.87 7.84
C HIS A 139 1.32 -4.28 8.32
N LEU A 140 2.29 -4.40 9.21
CA LEU A 140 2.75 -5.69 9.73
C LEU A 140 1.70 -6.32 10.65
N GLU A 141 1.77 -7.64 10.83
CA GLU A 141 0.89 -8.37 11.72
C GLU A 141 1.01 -7.87 13.17
N PHE A 142 -0.12 -7.59 13.80
CA PHE A 142 -0.16 -6.99 15.13
C PHE A 142 -0.03 -8.04 16.25
N TYR A 143 -0.78 -9.13 16.18
CA TYR A 143 -0.84 -10.12 17.26
C TYR A 143 0.28 -11.16 17.15
N SER A 144 0.47 -11.78 15.98
CA SER A 144 1.45 -12.85 15.78
C SER A 144 2.86 -12.31 15.63
N LYS A 145 3.69 -12.45 16.66
CA LYS A 145 5.13 -12.15 16.59
C LYS A 145 5.83 -13.00 15.51
N ARG A 146 5.42 -14.27 15.36
CA ARG A 146 5.98 -15.18 14.35
C ARG A 146 5.77 -14.66 12.95
N GLN A 147 4.56 -14.24 12.61
CA GLN A 147 4.21 -13.68 11.32
C GLN A 147 4.90 -12.33 11.09
N ARG A 148 4.83 -11.43 12.08
CA ARG A 148 5.49 -10.12 12.00
C ARG A 148 6.98 -10.22 11.72
N MET A 149 7.69 -11.15 12.37
CA MET A 149 9.11 -11.36 12.12
C MET A 149 9.40 -11.97 10.75
N ALA A 150 8.56 -12.87 10.25
CA ALA A 150 8.65 -13.41 8.91
C ALA A 150 8.43 -12.30 7.86
N GLN A 151 7.45 -11.44 8.07
CA GLN A 151 7.15 -10.29 7.22
C GLN A 151 8.29 -9.26 7.18
N ALA A 152 8.88 -8.93 8.34
CA ALA A 152 10.03 -8.03 8.42
C ALA A 152 11.26 -8.57 7.65
N ARG A 153 11.52 -9.89 7.76
CA ARG A 153 12.58 -10.55 6.98
C ARG A 153 12.30 -10.50 5.48
N ALA A 154 11.05 -10.73 5.06
CA ALA A 154 10.65 -10.64 3.66
C ALA A 154 10.85 -9.21 3.09
N LEU A 155 10.46 -8.18 3.83
CA LEU A 155 10.68 -6.78 3.44
C LEU A 155 12.17 -6.45 3.27
N ARG A 156 13.01 -6.92 4.21
CA ARG A 156 14.47 -6.78 4.10
C ARG A 156 15.01 -7.48 2.85
N ALA A 157 14.52 -8.69 2.54
CA ALA A 157 14.91 -9.42 1.34
C ALA A 157 14.50 -8.70 0.06
N LEU A 158 13.26 -8.18 -0.02
CA LEU A 158 12.76 -7.38 -1.14
C LEU A 158 13.62 -6.13 -1.37
N HIS A 159 14.00 -5.43 -0.29
CA HIS A 159 14.90 -4.29 -0.40
C HIS A 159 16.29 -4.69 -0.90
N GLY A 160 16.86 -5.76 -0.35
CA GLY A 160 18.17 -6.27 -0.77
C GLY A 160 18.21 -6.72 -2.25
N GLN A 161 17.14 -7.37 -2.74
CA GLN A 161 16.98 -7.72 -4.15
C GLN A 161 16.96 -6.48 -5.04
N ALA A 162 16.22 -5.45 -4.67
CA ALA A 162 16.18 -4.21 -5.42
C ALA A 162 17.55 -3.51 -5.48
N CYS A 163 18.27 -3.46 -4.37
CA CYS A 163 19.65 -2.93 -4.35
C CYS A 163 20.60 -3.74 -5.26
N ALA A 164 20.49 -5.07 -5.24
CA ALA A 164 21.30 -5.93 -6.10
C ALA A 164 20.98 -5.72 -7.58
N GLN A 165 19.71 -5.51 -7.94
CA GLN A 165 19.30 -5.23 -9.32
C GLN A 165 19.77 -3.86 -9.82
N VAL A 166 19.85 -2.86 -8.94
CA VAL A 166 20.45 -1.57 -9.28
C VAL A 166 21.95 -1.71 -9.53
N ALA A 167 22.65 -2.50 -8.72
CA ALA A 167 24.09 -2.74 -8.87
C ALA A 167 24.43 -3.61 -10.09
N ALA A 168 23.54 -4.52 -10.50
CA ALA A 168 23.68 -5.42 -11.63
C ALA A 168 22.39 -5.42 -12.47
N PRO A 169 22.11 -4.34 -13.22
CA PRO A 169 20.87 -4.21 -13.97
C PRO A 169 20.80 -5.26 -15.10
N PRO A 170 19.60 -5.74 -15.43
CA PRO A 170 19.41 -6.66 -16.54
C PRO A 170 19.76 -6.01 -17.86
N GLN A 171 20.35 -6.81 -18.77
CA GLN A 171 20.67 -6.34 -20.11
C GLN A 171 19.42 -6.29 -20.98
N ALA A 172 19.25 -5.22 -21.75
CA ALA A 172 18.19 -5.12 -22.75
C ALA A 172 18.42 -6.17 -23.87
N ARG A 173 17.35 -6.73 -24.41
CA ARG A 173 17.41 -7.63 -25.56
C ARG A 173 17.65 -6.85 -26.86
N SER A 174 18.35 -7.49 -27.79
CA SER A 174 18.62 -6.92 -29.11
C SER A 174 17.41 -6.87 -30.04
N ASP A 175 16.33 -7.62 -29.73
CA ASP A 175 15.06 -7.65 -30.49
C ASP A 175 14.09 -6.53 -30.13
N GLY A 176 14.50 -5.57 -29.29
CA GLY A 176 13.67 -4.44 -28.87
C GLY A 176 12.54 -4.79 -27.88
N SER A 177 12.54 -5.99 -27.32
CA SER A 177 11.54 -6.38 -26.31
C SER A 177 11.56 -5.41 -25.13
N PRO A 178 10.40 -4.84 -24.71
CA PRO A 178 10.34 -3.81 -23.68
C PRO A 178 10.35 -4.38 -22.26
N PHE A 179 10.42 -5.71 -22.07
CA PHE A 179 10.17 -6.34 -20.77
C PHE A 179 11.43 -6.66 -19.97
N GLN A 180 12.59 -6.84 -20.63
CA GLN A 180 13.81 -7.37 -20.00
C GLN A 180 14.72 -6.33 -19.34
N SER A 181 14.38 -5.06 -19.40
CA SER A 181 15.17 -3.95 -18.83
C SER A 181 14.35 -3.01 -17.94
N LYS A 182 13.38 -3.57 -17.22
CA LYS A 182 12.52 -2.76 -16.36
C LYS A 182 13.24 -2.30 -15.08
N PRO A 183 12.97 -1.08 -14.60
CA PRO A 183 13.46 -0.61 -13.30
C PRO A 183 12.87 -1.47 -12.16
N HIS A 184 13.59 -1.58 -11.06
CA HIS A 184 13.21 -2.33 -9.88
C HIS A 184 13.18 -1.45 -8.63
#